data_2c436da67759347be8b0d68b4ad04b67
#
_entry.id   2c436da67759347be8b0d68b4ad04b67
#
_cell.length_a   1.000
_cell.length_b   1.000
_cell.length_c   1.000
_cell.angle_alpha   90.00
_cell.angle_beta   90.00
_cell.angle_gamma   90.00
#
_symmetry.space_group_name_H-M   'P 1'
#
loop_
_entity.id
_entity.type
_entity.pdbx_description
1 polymer ?
#
loop_
_entity_poly.entity_id
_entity_poly.type
_entity_poly.pdbx_seq_one_letter_code
_entity_poly.pdbx_strand_id
1 'polypeptide(L)'
;DMGWEVEVVCDTQALTKINTGSLEVWAAAWSSALDPDLYQVYHKDSTATSTLAWGYNYLKTNGTSEELDILDDLSDLIDEARETNDQEERTELYEEAMGYILDLAIELPVYQRSVLYAYNTNVISEDSLPKEVNPYSSPLDRIWEVEFAK
;
A
#
# COMPACT_ATOMS: atom_id res chain seq x y z
N ASP A 1 -14.34 -7.89 21.75
CA ASP A 1 -13.46 -7.42 22.83
C ASP A 1 -12.57 -8.58 23.27
N MET A 2 -11.28 -8.50 22.95
CA MET A 2 -10.32 -9.57 23.25
C MET A 2 -9.64 -9.39 24.63
N GLY A 3 -10.08 -8.38 25.40
CA GLY A 3 -9.56 -8.11 26.74
C GLY A 3 -8.13 -7.53 26.76
N TRP A 4 -7.65 -7.01 25.64
CA TRP A 4 -6.35 -6.36 25.60
C TRP A 4 -6.44 -4.93 26.11
N GLU A 5 -5.47 -4.54 26.91
CA GLU A 5 -5.25 -3.14 27.27
C GLU A 5 -4.30 -2.52 26.25
N VAL A 6 -4.82 -1.59 25.44
CA VAL A 6 -4.06 -0.96 24.34
C VAL A 6 -3.96 0.52 24.57
N GLU A 7 -2.72 1.03 24.62
CA GLU A 7 -2.43 2.46 24.59
C GLU A 7 -1.96 2.86 23.19
N VAL A 8 -2.65 3.81 22.56
CA VAL A 8 -2.28 4.35 21.26
C VAL A 8 -1.52 5.66 21.43
N VAL A 9 -0.28 5.69 21.00
CA VAL A 9 0.60 6.86 21.10
C VAL A 9 0.92 7.41 19.71
N CYS A 10 0.64 8.70 19.49
CA CYS A 10 1.10 9.42 18.31
C CYS A 10 2.53 9.92 18.57
N ASP A 11 3.53 9.28 17.96
CA ASP A 11 4.93 9.61 18.16
C ASP A 11 5.50 10.27 16.91
N THR A 12 6.09 11.47 17.06
CA THR A 12 6.74 12.19 15.96
C THR A 12 8.01 11.49 15.46
N GLN A 13 8.56 10.57 16.23
CA GLN A 13 9.72 9.74 15.87
C GLN A 13 9.33 8.32 15.46
N ALA A 14 8.03 8.04 15.26
CA ALA A 14 7.56 6.70 14.93
C ALA A 14 8.28 6.09 13.72
N LEU A 15 8.48 6.86 12.64
CA LEU A 15 9.18 6.39 11.45
C LEU A 15 10.63 5.95 11.75
N THR A 16 11.35 6.69 12.57
CA THR A 16 12.71 6.31 13.01
C THR A 16 12.68 5.02 13.82
N LYS A 17 11.71 4.89 14.71
CA LYS A 17 11.55 3.68 15.54
C LYS A 17 11.13 2.46 14.72
N ILE A 18 10.26 2.64 13.73
CA ILE A 18 9.90 1.61 12.74
C ILE A 18 11.18 1.14 12.01
N ASN A 19 11.95 2.07 11.47
CA ASN A 19 13.17 1.77 10.72
C ASN A 19 14.26 1.09 11.55
N THR A 20 14.27 1.29 12.86
CA THR A 20 15.20 0.63 13.77
C THR A 20 14.64 -0.64 14.41
N GLY A 21 13.40 -1.03 14.07
CA GLY A 21 12.74 -2.19 14.66
C GLY A 21 12.44 -2.03 16.16
N SER A 22 12.31 -0.80 16.66
CA SER A 22 12.10 -0.50 18.08
C SER A 22 10.63 -0.51 18.49
N LEU A 23 9.70 -0.68 17.56
CA LEU A 23 8.27 -0.80 17.82
C LEU A 23 7.80 -2.24 17.54
N GLU A 24 7.09 -2.81 18.48
CA GLU A 24 6.52 -4.16 18.33
C GLU A 24 5.23 -4.14 17.51
N VAL A 25 4.38 -3.12 17.71
CA VAL A 25 3.12 -2.92 16.99
C VAL A 25 2.98 -1.47 16.59
N TRP A 26 2.64 -1.22 15.36
CA TRP A 26 2.47 0.14 14.84
C TRP A 26 1.45 0.18 13.69
N ALA A 27 0.91 1.36 13.42
CA ALA A 27 0.05 1.62 12.28
C ALA A 27 0.64 2.72 11.42
N ALA A 28 0.63 2.51 10.11
CA ALA A 28 1.07 3.48 9.13
C ALA A 28 0.22 3.40 7.86
N ALA A 29 0.48 4.30 6.92
CA ALA A 29 -0.18 4.29 5.62
C ALA A 29 0.87 4.40 4.51
N TRP A 30 0.63 3.68 3.43
CA TRP A 30 1.40 3.77 2.20
C TRP A 30 0.78 4.77 1.24
N SER A 31 1.65 5.40 0.46
CA SER A 31 1.26 6.07 -0.77
C SER A 31 1.87 5.26 -1.92
N SER A 32 1.04 4.57 -2.67
CA SER A 32 1.49 3.79 -3.81
C SER A 32 1.96 4.68 -4.96
N ALA A 33 2.85 4.16 -5.79
CA ALA A 33 3.23 4.77 -7.05
C ALA A 33 2.10 4.62 -8.08
N LEU A 34 2.19 5.37 -9.18
CA LEU A 34 1.23 5.28 -10.29
C LEU A 34 1.22 3.88 -10.91
N ASP A 35 2.40 3.28 -11.03
CA ASP A 35 2.58 1.89 -11.44
C ASP A 35 2.78 1.05 -10.18
N PRO A 36 1.85 0.14 -9.85
CA PRO A 36 1.95 -0.69 -8.66
C PRO A 36 3.15 -1.63 -8.77
N ASP A 37 3.96 -1.67 -7.71
CA ASP A 37 5.11 -2.55 -7.58
C ASP A 37 5.24 -3.02 -6.12
N LEU A 38 5.17 -4.31 -5.91
CA LEU A 38 5.24 -4.92 -4.59
C LEU A 38 6.67 -5.18 -4.13
N TYR A 39 7.68 -5.04 -5.01
CA TYR A 39 9.06 -5.40 -4.73
C TYR A 39 9.63 -4.70 -3.50
N GLN A 40 9.45 -3.39 -3.43
CA GLN A 40 10.08 -2.59 -2.38
C GLN A 40 9.71 -3.05 -0.97
N VAL A 41 8.49 -3.46 -0.76
CA VAL A 41 7.94 -3.78 0.57
C VAL A 41 7.98 -5.27 0.85
N TYR A 42 7.70 -6.11 -0.15
CA TYR A 42 7.37 -7.52 0.07
C TYR A 42 8.40 -8.50 -0.48
N HIS A 43 9.30 -8.07 -1.35
CA HIS A 43 10.28 -8.99 -1.93
C HIS A 43 11.41 -9.33 -0.96
N LYS A 44 11.78 -10.62 -0.86
CA LYS A 44 12.83 -11.12 0.04
C LYS A 44 14.19 -10.45 -0.11
N ASP A 45 14.53 -9.97 -1.31
CA ASP A 45 15.81 -9.32 -1.61
C ASP A 45 15.74 -7.79 -1.61
N SER A 46 14.59 -7.21 -1.24
CA SER A 46 14.48 -5.77 -1.10
C SER A 46 15.41 -5.25 -0.01
N THR A 47 16.16 -4.20 -0.35
CA THR A 47 17.06 -3.50 0.57
C THR A 47 16.47 -2.19 1.11
N ALA A 48 15.20 -1.93 0.82
CA ALA A 48 14.50 -0.75 1.33
C ALA A 48 14.42 -0.81 2.86
N THR A 49 14.72 0.30 3.53
CA THR A 49 14.74 0.40 4.99
C THR A 49 13.39 0.02 5.62
N SER A 50 12.29 0.42 4.96
CA SER A 50 10.93 0.07 5.38
C SER A 50 10.70 -1.45 5.42
N THR A 51 11.20 -2.19 4.45
CA THR A 51 11.10 -3.65 4.39
C THR A 51 11.82 -4.31 5.56
N LEU A 52 13.00 -3.81 5.94
CA LEU A 52 13.74 -4.34 7.09
C LEU A 52 12.97 -4.20 8.41
N ALA A 53 12.20 -3.13 8.56
CA ALA A 53 11.44 -2.85 9.77
C ALA A 53 10.07 -3.54 9.82
N TRP A 54 9.59 -4.15 8.75
CA TRP A 54 8.20 -4.62 8.61
C TRP A 54 8.01 -6.13 8.81
N GLY A 55 8.95 -6.77 9.46
CA GLY A 55 8.83 -8.18 9.81
C GLY A 55 9.34 -9.16 8.77
N TYR A 56 9.40 -8.79 7.48
CA TYR A 56 9.92 -9.67 6.42
C TYR A 56 11.40 -10.01 6.62
N ASN A 57 12.20 -9.06 7.08
CA ASN A 57 13.60 -9.33 7.42
C ASN A 57 13.74 -10.24 8.66
N TYR A 58 12.85 -10.10 9.63
CA TYR A 58 12.78 -11.00 10.78
C TYR A 58 12.39 -12.41 10.32
N LEU A 59 11.43 -12.54 9.42
CA LEU A 59 10.98 -13.78 8.84
C LEU A 59 12.11 -14.53 8.14
N LYS A 60 12.92 -13.85 7.33
CA LYS A 60 14.11 -14.45 6.66
C LYS A 60 15.09 -15.11 7.65
N THR A 61 15.16 -14.63 8.88
CA THR A 61 16.12 -15.10 9.87
C THR A 61 15.50 -16.11 10.86
N ASN A 62 14.21 -15.98 11.15
CA ASN A 62 13.55 -16.71 12.23
C ASN A 62 12.29 -17.47 11.79
N GLY A 63 11.90 -17.36 10.52
CA GLY A 63 10.73 -18.04 9.97
C GLY A 63 10.87 -19.56 9.97
N THR A 64 9.75 -20.22 10.00
CA THR A 64 9.66 -21.67 9.77
C THR A 64 9.96 -21.98 8.30
N SER A 65 10.22 -23.24 7.98
CA SER A 65 10.43 -23.65 6.58
C SER A 65 9.23 -23.34 5.69
N GLU A 66 8.01 -23.48 6.22
CA GLU A 66 6.77 -23.17 5.51
C GLU A 66 6.62 -21.67 5.21
N GLU A 67 6.92 -20.81 6.19
CA GLU A 67 6.90 -19.35 6.00
C GLU A 67 7.99 -18.88 5.03
N LEU A 68 9.14 -19.53 5.00
CA LEU A 68 10.20 -19.21 4.06
C LEU A 68 9.85 -19.66 2.64
N ASP A 69 9.21 -20.82 2.47
CA ASP A 69 8.70 -21.28 1.19
C ASP A 69 7.65 -20.29 0.63
N ILE A 70 6.70 -19.83 1.47
CA ILE A 70 5.72 -18.79 1.09
C ILE A 70 6.42 -17.48 0.67
N LEU A 71 7.45 -17.07 1.40
CA LEU A 71 8.20 -15.85 1.07
C LEU A 71 8.97 -15.98 -0.25
N ASP A 72 9.46 -17.17 -0.57
CA ASP A 72 10.12 -17.47 -1.84
C ASP A 72 9.11 -17.42 -2.99
N ASP A 73 7.97 -18.10 -2.86
CA ASP A 73 6.89 -18.09 -3.86
C ASP A 73 6.34 -16.67 -4.10
N LEU A 74 6.12 -15.89 -3.03
CA LEU A 74 5.73 -14.48 -3.11
C LEU A 74 6.73 -13.65 -3.92
N SER A 75 8.02 -13.88 -3.68
CA SER A 75 9.08 -13.12 -4.37
C SER A 75 9.17 -13.48 -5.84
N ASP A 76 8.99 -14.74 -6.18
CA ASP A 76 8.99 -15.22 -7.57
C ASP A 76 7.79 -14.63 -8.36
N LEU A 77 6.59 -14.57 -7.76
CA LEU A 77 5.42 -13.89 -8.35
C LEU A 77 5.66 -12.39 -8.58
N ILE A 78 6.31 -11.72 -7.63
CA ILE A 78 6.64 -10.29 -7.77
C ILE A 78 7.60 -10.08 -8.94
N ASP A 79 8.61 -10.92 -9.10
CA ASP A 79 9.57 -10.82 -10.20
C ASP A 79 8.88 -11.11 -11.55
N GLU A 80 8.05 -12.12 -11.64
CA GLU A 80 7.28 -12.44 -12.85
C GLU A 80 6.34 -11.28 -13.24
N ALA A 81 5.62 -10.70 -12.26
CA ALA A 81 4.75 -9.55 -12.49
C ALA A 81 5.50 -8.29 -12.98
N ARG A 82 6.78 -8.15 -12.63
CA ARG A 82 7.63 -7.05 -13.12
C ARG A 82 8.19 -7.30 -14.52
N GLU A 83 8.27 -8.54 -14.96
CA GLU A 83 8.79 -8.90 -16.28
C GLU A 83 7.71 -8.85 -17.35
N THR A 84 6.44 -9.09 -17.02
CA THR A 84 5.34 -9.06 -17.99
C THR A 84 4.89 -7.64 -18.34
N ASN A 85 4.55 -7.44 -19.64
CA ASN A 85 3.88 -6.23 -20.12
C ASN A 85 2.37 -6.44 -20.34
N ASP A 86 1.88 -7.66 -20.12
CA ASP A 86 0.46 -7.98 -20.19
C ASP A 86 -0.24 -7.55 -18.89
N GLN A 87 -1.20 -6.65 -19.03
CA GLN A 87 -1.89 -6.06 -17.87
C GLN A 87 -2.80 -7.07 -17.16
N GLU A 88 -3.39 -8.00 -17.89
CA GLU A 88 -4.28 -9.03 -17.34
C GLU A 88 -3.47 -10.05 -16.54
N GLU A 89 -2.40 -10.58 -17.16
CA GLU A 89 -1.45 -11.48 -16.52
C GLU A 89 -0.82 -10.86 -15.25
N ARG A 90 -0.39 -9.61 -15.33
CA ARG A 90 0.18 -8.88 -14.19
C ARG A 90 -0.82 -8.73 -13.04
N THR A 91 -2.08 -8.51 -13.36
CA THR A 91 -3.14 -8.41 -12.35
C THR A 91 -3.32 -9.73 -11.63
N GLU A 92 -3.38 -10.85 -12.37
CA GLU A 92 -3.51 -12.18 -11.79
C GLU A 92 -2.34 -12.53 -10.88
N LEU A 93 -1.10 -12.24 -11.30
CA LEU A 93 0.10 -12.46 -10.49
C LEU A 93 0.09 -11.65 -9.19
N TYR A 94 -0.33 -10.39 -9.23
CA TYR A 94 -0.44 -9.58 -8.02
C TYR A 94 -1.61 -9.98 -7.11
N GLU A 95 -2.71 -10.47 -7.66
CA GLU A 95 -3.81 -11.03 -6.86
C GLU A 95 -3.34 -12.26 -6.08
N GLU A 96 -2.57 -13.17 -6.71
CA GLU A 96 -1.98 -14.32 -6.04
C GLU A 96 -0.96 -13.90 -4.98
N ALA A 97 -0.05 -12.96 -5.31
CA ALA A 97 0.92 -12.41 -4.38
C ALA A 97 0.28 -11.79 -3.12
N MET A 98 -0.85 -11.10 -3.28
CA MET A 98 -1.62 -10.56 -2.15
C MET A 98 -2.18 -11.65 -1.24
N GLY A 99 -2.50 -12.83 -1.78
CA GLY A 99 -2.86 -14.01 -1.00
C GLY A 99 -1.73 -14.44 -0.05
N TYR A 100 -0.52 -14.58 -0.56
CA TYR A 100 0.66 -14.92 0.25
C TYR A 100 1.00 -13.87 1.31
N ILE A 101 0.84 -12.57 0.99
CA ILE A 101 1.02 -11.49 1.98
C ILE A 101 0.05 -11.63 3.16
N LEU A 102 -1.20 -11.99 2.88
CA LEU A 102 -2.20 -12.23 3.92
C LEU A 102 -1.91 -13.50 4.72
N ASP A 103 -1.44 -14.55 4.09
CA ASP A 103 -1.11 -15.83 4.75
C ASP A 103 0.09 -15.68 5.71
N LEU A 104 1.09 -14.88 5.34
CA LEU A 104 2.21 -14.54 6.22
C LEU A 104 1.79 -13.70 7.44
N ALA A 105 0.64 -13.02 7.38
CA ALA A 105 0.04 -12.26 8.48
C ALA A 105 0.99 -11.26 9.19
N ILE A 106 1.99 -10.73 8.49
CA ILE A 106 2.95 -9.77 9.03
C ILE A 106 2.30 -8.39 9.17
N GLU A 107 1.35 -8.07 8.30
CA GLU A 107 0.59 -6.82 8.35
C GLU A 107 -0.90 -7.08 8.24
N LEU A 108 -1.69 -6.20 8.82
CA LEU A 108 -3.14 -6.22 8.76
C LEU A 108 -3.65 -5.02 7.96
N PRO A 109 -4.15 -5.20 6.72
CA PRO A 109 -4.80 -4.15 5.97
C PRO A 109 -6.06 -3.68 6.71
N VAL A 110 -6.15 -2.38 7.01
CA VAL A 110 -7.26 -1.83 7.81
C VAL A 110 -8.26 -1.08 6.92
N TYR A 111 -7.79 -0.14 6.12
CA TYR A 111 -8.65 0.62 5.20
C TYR A 111 -7.83 1.35 4.13
N GLN A 112 -8.48 1.66 3.03
CA GLN A 112 -7.97 2.57 2.02
C GLN A 112 -8.64 3.94 2.19
N ARG A 113 -7.85 5.02 2.23
CA ARG A 113 -8.37 6.37 2.36
C ARG A 113 -8.97 6.85 1.03
N SER A 114 -10.20 7.32 1.09
CA SER A 114 -10.82 7.99 -0.06
C SER A 114 -10.33 9.43 -0.18
N VAL A 115 -10.17 9.90 -1.40
CA VAL A 115 -9.90 11.32 -1.69
C VAL A 115 -11.25 12.03 -1.83
N LEU A 116 -11.42 13.14 -1.11
CA LEU A 116 -12.64 13.94 -1.13
C LEU A 116 -12.34 15.33 -1.72
N TYR A 117 -13.16 15.73 -2.67
CA TYR A 117 -13.17 17.07 -3.23
C TYR A 117 -14.50 17.75 -2.89
N ALA A 118 -14.44 18.94 -2.32
CA ALA A 118 -15.60 19.76 -2.05
C ALA A 118 -15.60 21.00 -2.94
N TYR A 119 -16.73 21.31 -3.53
CA TYR A 119 -16.89 22.48 -4.39
C TYR A 119 -18.27 23.13 -4.18
N ASN A 120 -18.38 24.39 -4.58
CA ASN A 120 -19.64 25.12 -4.48
C ASN A 120 -20.43 24.99 -5.79
N THR A 121 -21.55 24.29 -5.74
CA THR A 121 -22.43 24.02 -6.90
C THR A 121 -23.08 25.27 -7.50
N ASN A 122 -23.11 26.39 -6.76
CA ASN A 122 -23.55 27.69 -7.31
C ASN A 122 -22.46 28.41 -8.10
N VAL A 123 -21.23 27.91 -8.07
CA VAL A 123 -20.08 28.51 -8.75
C VAL A 123 -19.54 27.58 -9.83
N ILE A 124 -19.46 26.29 -9.56
CA ILE A 124 -18.88 25.28 -10.45
C ILE A 124 -20.00 24.40 -11.01
N SER A 125 -20.00 24.23 -12.32
CA SER A 125 -20.90 23.29 -13.00
C SER A 125 -20.44 21.84 -12.72
N GLU A 126 -21.31 21.06 -12.08
CA GLU A 126 -21.06 19.64 -11.77
C GLU A 126 -20.75 18.82 -13.04
N ASP A 127 -21.46 19.13 -14.13
CA ASP A 127 -21.30 18.43 -15.42
C ASP A 127 -19.91 18.63 -16.03
N SER A 128 -19.17 19.67 -15.62
CA SER A 128 -17.82 19.96 -16.10
C SER A 128 -16.72 19.28 -15.30
N LEU A 129 -17.07 18.66 -14.17
CA LEU A 129 -16.10 17.95 -13.33
C LEU A 129 -15.86 16.54 -13.85
N PRO A 130 -14.65 15.99 -13.69
CA PRO A 130 -14.38 14.61 -14.03
C PRO A 130 -15.26 13.68 -13.17
N LYS A 131 -15.87 12.69 -13.81
CA LYS A 131 -16.76 11.73 -13.13
C LYS A 131 -16.00 10.76 -12.22
N GLU A 132 -14.73 10.54 -12.55
CA GLU A 132 -13.85 9.66 -11.79
C GLU A 132 -12.63 10.44 -11.32
N VAL A 133 -12.35 10.36 -10.05
CA VAL A 133 -11.15 10.89 -9.43
C VAL A 133 -10.43 9.78 -8.67
N ASN A 134 -9.12 9.81 -8.68
CA ASN A 134 -8.30 8.83 -7.98
C ASN A 134 -7.11 9.55 -7.33
N PRO A 135 -6.25 8.86 -6.56
CA PRO A 135 -5.10 9.50 -5.90
C PRO A 135 -4.11 10.19 -6.86
N TYR A 136 -4.16 9.86 -8.14
CA TYR A 136 -3.23 10.37 -9.17
C TYR A 136 -3.90 11.32 -10.17
N SER A 137 -5.21 11.54 -10.03
CA SER A 137 -5.99 12.40 -10.93
C SER A 137 -6.91 13.29 -10.12
N SER A 138 -6.62 14.58 -10.15
CA SER A 138 -7.39 15.62 -9.45
C SER A 138 -8.27 16.38 -10.44
N PRO A 139 -9.46 16.88 -10.02
CA PRO A 139 -10.22 17.84 -10.82
C PRO A 139 -9.43 19.07 -11.22
N LEU A 140 -8.35 19.40 -10.49
CA LEU A 140 -7.49 20.55 -10.77
C LEU A 140 -6.45 20.28 -11.88
N ASP A 141 -6.19 19.03 -12.23
CA ASP A 141 -5.23 18.68 -13.30
C ASP A 141 -5.71 19.14 -14.66
N ARG A 142 -7.03 19.29 -14.81
CA ARG A 142 -7.70 19.81 -16.01
C ARG A 142 -8.59 21.00 -15.69
N ILE A 143 -8.09 21.93 -14.91
CA ILE A 143 -8.89 23.09 -14.45
C ILE A 143 -9.46 23.94 -15.59
N TRP A 144 -8.86 23.88 -16.78
CA TRP A 144 -9.35 24.56 -17.97
C TRP A 144 -10.62 23.94 -18.58
N GLU A 145 -11.00 22.73 -18.16
CA GLU A 145 -12.24 22.05 -18.57
C GLU A 145 -13.39 22.36 -17.60
N VAL A 146 -13.09 22.98 -16.45
CA VAL A 146 -14.09 23.30 -15.42
C VAL A 146 -14.84 24.57 -15.79
N GLU A 147 -16.16 24.50 -15.82
CA GLU A 147 -17.05 25.59 -16.17
C GLU A 147 -17.72 26.20 -14.96
N PHE A 148 -18.10 27.47 -15.06
CA PHE A 148 -18.96 28.10 -14.07
C PHE A 148 -20.40 27.60 -14.19
N ALA A 149 -21.08 27.47 -13.04
CA ALA A 149 -22.51 27.22 -12.99
C ALA A 149 -23.27 28.37 -13.65
N LYS A 150 -24.32 28.04 -14.41
CA LYS A 150 -25.18 29.02 -15.12
C LYS A 150 -26.31 29.50 -14.22
#